data_a4ae1efe194e5ffca011b60f0e737565
#
_entry.id   a4ae1efe194e5ffca011b60f0e737565
#
_cell.length_a   1.000
_cell.length_b   1.000
_cell.length_c   1.000
_cell.angle_alpha   90.00
_cell.angle_beta   90.00
_cell.angle_gamma   90.00
#
_symmetry.space_group_name_H-M   'P 1'
#
loop_
_entity.id
_entity.type
_entity.pdbx_description
1 polymer ?
#
loop_
_entity_poly.entity_id
_entity_poly.type
_entity_poly.pdbx_seq_one_letter_code
_entity_poly.pdbx_strand_id
1 'polypeptide(L)'
;ALKAIISVLFQDFTSYSISMKDNIIIGREMIYDEQEVEKVISQVGLKDLTNELPHHIETSLGKMKGDGVDLSRGQWQRVAIARLLYSAAKINILDEPTAALDPIAESQVYEMFHKVNHHCFTIYITHRLGAAKISDEILVVHDGKIAECGSHEQLMSIRGGLYQTMFEQQRSWYERDSVMQYK
;
A
#
# COMPACT_ATOMS: atom_id res chain seq x y z
N ALA A 1 6.70 21.67 -10.08
CA ALA A 1 7.40 21.67 -8.79
C ALA A 1 6.76 20.77 -7.73
N LEU A 2 5.49 20.97 -7.28
CA LEU A 2 4.85 20.11 -6.27
C LEU A 2 4.64 18.66 -6.73
N LYS A 3 4.25 18.44 -7.98
CA LYS A 3 4.06 17.09 -8.56
C LYS A 3 5.32 16.21 -8.54
N ALA A 4 6.51 16.81 -8.46
CA ALA A 4 7.77 16.06 -8.42
C ALA A 4 8.13 15.54 -7.02
N ILE A 5 7.43 15.98 -5.98
CA ILE A 5 7.72 15.60 -4.58
C ILE A 5 6.61 14.82 -3.92
N ILE A 6 5.46 14.69 -4.58
CA ILE A 6 4.27 13.97 -4.05
C ILE A 6 3.96 12.79 -4.96
N SER A 7 3.79 11.62 -4.37
CA SER A 7 3.23 10.44 -5.03
C SER A 7 1.96 10.01 -4.31
N VAL A 8 0.95 9.61 -5.09
CA VAL A 8 -0.36 9.22 -4.55
C VAL A 8 -0.74 7.84 -5.06
N LEU A 9 -1.12 6.97 -4.15
CA LEU A 9 -1.76 5.70 -4.44
C LEU A 9 -3.24 5.80 -4.06
N PHE A 10 -4.11 5.79 -5.05
CA PHE A 10 -5.56 5.80 -4.85
C PHE A 10 -6.10 4.39 -4.61
N GLN A 11 -7.23 4.28 -3.93
CA GLN A 11 -7.97 3.03 -3.73
C GLN A 11 -8.30 2.36 -5.09
N ASP A 12 -8.71 3.16 -6.07
CA ASP A 12 -8.91 2.73 -7.46
C ASP A 12 -7.66 3.06 -8.30
N PHE A 13 -6.58 2.34 -8.04
CA PHE A 13 -5.33 2.50 -8.77
C PHE A 13 -5.47 2.07 -10.22
N THR A 14 -4.79 2.78 -11.13
CA THR A 14 -4.84 2.49 -12.57
C THR A 14 -3.94 1.31 -12.93
N SER A 15 -4.52 0.33 -13.63
CA SER A 15 -3.83 -0.78 -14.27
C SER A 15 -3.56 -0.44 -15.74
N TYR A 16 -2.29 -0.23 -16.09
CA TYR A 16 -1.93 0.12 -17.48
C TYR A 16 -1.58 -1.14 -18.26
N SER A 17 -2.17 -1.29 -19.46
CA SER A 17 -1.88 -2.41 -20.40
C SER A 17 -0.56 -2.19 -21.16
N ILE A 18 0.53 -2.07 -20.41
CA ILE A 18 1.92 -1.92 -20.84
C ILE A 18 2.79 -2.95 -20.13
N SER A 19 4.12 -2.97 -20.36
CA SER A 19 4.99 -3.91 -19.66
C SER A 19 4.96 -3.72 -18.14
N MET A 20 5.35 -4.74 -17.36
CA MET A 20 5.50 -4.61 -15.91
C MET A 20 6.53 -3.53 -15.58
N LYS A 21 7.65 -3.50 -16.30
CA LYS A 21 8.67 -2.46 -16.17
C LYS A 21 8.07 -1.07 -16.36
N ASP A 22 7.38 -0.83 -17.47
CA ASP A 22 6.80 0.48 -17.75
C ASP A 22 5.75 0.89 -16.72
N ASN A 23 4.98 -0.08 -16.20
CA ASN A 23 4.05 0.15 -15.10
C ASN A 23 4.74 0.67 -13.84
N ILE A 24 5.94 0.20 -13.53
CA ILE A 24 6.71 0.59 -12.35
C ILE A 24 7.35 1.97 -12.54
N ILE A 25 7.98 2.19 -13.71
CA ILE A 25 8.78 3.40 -13.94
C ILE A 25 7.96 4.62 -14.38
N ILE A 26 6.68 4.43 -14.75
CA ILE A 26 5.80 5.50 -15.20
C ILE A 26 5.68 6.62 -14.15
N GLY A 27 5.83 7.86 -14.57
CA GLY A 27 5.76 9.03 -13.68
C GLY A 27 7.09 9.51 -13.12
N ARG A 28 8.19 8.82 -13.41
CA ARG A 28 9.54 9.30 -13.09
C ARG A 28 10.28 9.67 -14.37
N GLU A 29 10.65 10.95 -14.50
CA GLU A 29 11.39 11.49 -15.67
C GLU A 29 12.89 11.15 -15.68
N MET A 30 13.35 10.27 -14.80
CA MET A 30 14.76 9.90 -14.68
C MET A 30 15.12 8.71 -15.57
N ILE A 31 16.42 8.56 -15.83
CA ILE A 31 16.97 7.39 -16.52
C ILE A 31 16.57 6.11 -15.77
N TYR A 32 16.10 5.12 -16.52
CA TYR A 32 15.79 3.79 -16.02
C TYR A 32 16.99 3.19 -15.26
N ASP A 33 16.75 2.78 -14.02
CA ASP A 33 17.71 2.09 -13.17
C ASP A 33 17.20 0.66 -12.90
N GLU A 34 17.86 -0.31 -13.53
CA GLU A 34 17.48 -1.72 -13.42
C GLU A 34 17.60 -2.24 -11.98
N GLN A 35 18.66 -1.86 -11.27
CA GLN A 35 18.89 -2.31 -9.89
C GLN A 35 17.81 -1.76 -8.95
N GLU A 36 17.39 -0.52 -9.16
CA GLU A 36 16.32 0.07 -8.36
C GLU A 36 14.96 -0.58 -8.65
N VAL A 37 14.67 -0.93 -9.92
CA VAL A 37 13.46 -1.69 -10.28
C VAL A 37 13.46 -3.08 -9.67
N GLU A 38 14.55 -3.82 -9.75
CA GLU A 38 14.68 -5.15 -9.12
C GLU A 38 14.50 -5.09 -7.59
N LYS A 39 15.10 -4.09 -6.96
CA LYS A 39 14.95 -3.84 -5.52
C LYS A 39 13.49 -3.62 -5.16
N VAL A 40 12.80 -2.75 -5.88
CA VAL A 40 11.38 -2.45 -5.63
C VAL A 40 10.50 -3.68 -5.86
N ILE A 41 10.71 -4.44 -6.95
CA ILE A 41 10.00 -5.71 -7.23
C ILE A 41 10.15 -6.68 -6.06
N SER A 42 11.37 -6.82 -5.53
CA SER A 42 11.63 -7.68 -4.38
C SER A 42 10.92 -7.20 -3.12
N GLN A 43 10.95 -5.89 -2.87
CA GLN A 43 10.32 -5.27 -1.69
C GLN A 43 8.80 -5.49 -1.66
N VAL A 44 8.13 -5.38 -2.80
CA VAL A 44 6.67 -5.56 -2.88
C VAL A 44 6.25 -7.04 -3.04
N GLY A 45 7.20 -7.98 -3.02
CA GLY A 45 6.92 -9.41 -3.15
C GLY A 45 6.40 -9.82 -4.53
N LEU A 46 6.88 -9.17 -5.60
CA LEU A 46 6.56 -9.51 -7.00
C LEU A 46 7.65 -10.35 -7.69
N LYS A 47 8.73 -10.72 -6.99
CA LYS A 47 9.88 -11.40 -7.61
C LYS A 47 9.49 -12.74 -8.22
N ASP A 48 8.76 -13.58 -7.51
CA ASP A 48 8.35 -14.90 -8.00
C ASP A 48 7.42 -14.76 -9.20
N LEU A 49 6.41 -13.90 -9.11
CA LEU A 49 5.55 -13.57 -10.24
C LEU A 49 6.35 -13.11 -11.46
N THR A 50 7.32 -12.21 -11.28
CA THR A 50 8.14 -11.70 -12.37
C THR A 50 8.93 -12.82 -13.05
N ASN A 51 9.44 -13.79 -12.28
CA ASN A 51 10.18 -14.94 -12.82
C ASN A 51 9.29 -15.92 -13.61
N GLU A 52 7.99 -16.01 -13.26
CA GLU A 52 7.01 -16.85 -13.94
C GLU A 52 6.45 -16.21 -15.23
N LEU A 53 6.59 -14.90 -15.40
CA LEU A 53 6.10 -14.20 -16.58
C LEU A 53 6.94 -14.54 -17.82
N PRO A 54 6.31 -14.70 -19.03
CA PRO A 54 6.97 -15.15 -20.27
C PRO A 54 8.19 -14.32 -20.67
N HIS A 55 8.18 -13.04 -20.42
CA HIS A 55 9.26 -12.08 -20.72
C HIS A 55 9.70 -11.32 -19.48
N HIS A 56 9.58 -11.92 -18.30
CA HIS A 56 9.91 -11.29 -17.02
C HIS A 56 9.31 -9.89 -16.89
N ILE A 57 10.10 -8.88 -16.55
CA ILE A 57 9.64 -7.48 -16.39
C ILE A 57 9.18 -6.82 -17.70
N GLU A 58 9.56 -7.37 -18.86
CA GLU A 58 9.15 -6.86 -20.19
C GLU A 58 7.80 -7.44 -20.63
N THR A 59 7.19 -8.34 -19.85
CA THR A 59 5.87 -8.91 -20.17
C THR A 59 4.81 -7.82 -20.15
N SER A 60 4.02 -7.72 -21.24
CA SER A 60 2.83 -6.87 -21.30
C SER A 60 1.79 -7.36 -20.31
N LEU A 61 1.28 -6.45 -19.49
CA LEU A 61 0.20 -6.73 -18.52
C LEU A 61 -1.17 -6.34 -19.08
N GLY A 62 -2.21 -7.02 -18.59
CA GLY A 62 -3.61 -6.76 -18.99
C GLY A 62 -4.00 -7.40 -20.33
N LYS A 63 -5.31 -7.49 -20.56
CA LYS A 63 -5.89 -8.24 -21.69
C LYS A 63 -6.05 -7.45 -23.01
N MET A 64 -5.65 -6.19 -23.04
CA MET A 64 -5.84 -5.36 -24.25
C MET A 64 -4.97 -5.78 -25.44
N LYS A 65 -3.82 -6.41 -25.20
CA LYS A 65 -2.98 -7.03 -26.20
C LYS A 65 -3.17 -8.53 -26.15
N GLY A 66 -3.27 -9.20 -27.29
CA GLY A 66 -3.60 -10.63 -27.37
C GLY A 66 -2.67 -11.58 -26.64
N ASP A 67 -1.46 -11.13 -26.28
CA ASP A 67 -0.40 -11.84 -25.56
C ASP A 67 -0.20 -11.30 -24.12
N GLY A 68 -1.03 -10.37 -23.68
CA GLY A 68 -0.92 -9.75 -22.36
C GLY A 68 -1.34 -10.69 -21.23
N VAL A 69 -0.56 -10.71 -20.15
CA VAL A 69 -0.86 -11.47 -18.94
C VAL A 69 -1.70 -10.63 -17.99
N ASP A 70 -2.86 -11.14 -17.60
CA ASP A 70 -3.70 -10.48 -16.60
C ASP A 70 -3.24 -10.84 -15.18
N LEU A 71 -3.23 -9.87 -14.31
CA LEU A 71 -2.86 -10.03 -12.91
C LEU A 71 -4.09 -10.06 -12.02
N SER A 72 -4.01 -10.77 -10.89
CA SER A 72 -5.02 -10.64 -9.84
C SER A 72 -5.05 -9.20 -9.30
N ARG A 73 -6.17 -8.80 -8.68
CA ARG A 73 -6.30 -7.46 -8.08
C ARG A 73 -5.19 -7.17 -7.05
N GLY A 74 -4.80 -8.17 -6.24
CA GLY A 74 -3.72 -8.03 -5.27
C GLY A 74 -2.35 -7.87 -5.93
N GLN A 75 -2.08 -8.58 -7.05
CA GLN A 75 -0.85 -8.41 -7.82
C GLN A 75 -0.79 -7.01 -8.47
N TRP A 76 -1.91 -6.55 -9.06
CA TRP A 76 -2.00 -5.18 -9.58
C TRP A 76 -1.78 -4.12 -8.51
N GLN A 77 -2.28 -4.34 -7.29
CA GLN A 77 -2.05 -3.45 -6.16
C GLN A 77 -0.55 -3.39 -5.79
N ARG A 78 0.13 -4.52 -5.76
CA ARG A 78 1.60 -4.57 -5.54
C ARG A 78 2.37 -3.85 -6.64
N VAL A 79 1.94 -3.94 -7.91
CA VAL A 79 2.52 -3.15 -9.02
C VAL A 79 2.31 -1.65 -8.79
N ALA A 80 1.13 -1.23 -8.33
CA ALA A 80 0.86 0.17 -8.03
C ALA A 80 1.70 0.69 -6.84
N ILE A 81 1.92 -0.15 -5.83
CA ILE A 81 2.84 0.14 -4.72
C ILE A 81 4.30 0.23 -5.22
N ALA A 82 4.72 -0.68 -6.11
CA ALA A 82 6.04 -0.63 -6.73
C ALA A 82 6.27 0.69 -7.47
N ARG A 83 5.28 1.15 -8.23
CA ARG A 83 5.30 2.47 -8.89
C ARG A 83 5.49 3.62 -7.91
N LEU A 84 4.77 3.60 -6.79
CA LEU A 84 4.89 4.61 -5.76
C LEU A 84 6.30 4.61 -5.15
N LEU A 85 6.84 3.46 -4.79
CA LEU A 85 8.19 3.35 -4.22
C LEU A 85 9.27 3.80 -5.22
N TYR A 86 9.16 3.40 -6.49
CA TYR A 86 10.09 3.79 -7.54
C TYR A 86 10.09 5.29 -7.80
N SER A 87 8.96 5.98 -7.55
CA SER A 87 8.87 7.44 -7.73
C SER A 87 9.85 8.21 -6.85
N ALA A 88 10.31 7.62 -5.74
CA ALA A 88 11.19 8.22 -4.75
C ALA A 88 10.69 9.60 -4.26
N ALA A 89 9.38 9.77 -4.18
CA ALA A 89 8.74 11.00 -3.73
C ALA A 89 9.04 11.26 -2.26
N LYS A 90 9.10 12.52 -1.87
CA LYS A 90 9.31 12.93 -0.46
C LYS A 90 8.04 12.84 0.37
N ILE A 91 6.88 12.89 -0.28
CA ILE A 91 5.56 12.80 0.35
C ILE A 91 4.78 11.71 -0.38
N ASN A 92 4.36 10.70 0.36
CA ASN A 92 3.51 9.63 -0.13
C ASN A 92 2.12 9.76 0.49
N ILE A 93 1.08 9.69 -0.33
CA ILE A 93 -0.31 9.64 0.12
C ILE A 93 -0.90 8.31 -0.35
N LEU A 94 -1.37 7.51 0.59
CA LEU A 94 -1.91 6.18 0.33
C LEU A 94 -3.36 6.14 0.80
N ASP A 95 -4.26 5.99 -0.16
CA ASP A 95 -5.70 5.87 0.08
C ASP A 95 -6.10 4.39 -0.02
N GLU A 96 -6.41 3.79 1.13
CA GLU A 96 -6.74 2.36 1.28
C GLU A 96 -5.74 1.41 0.57
N PRO A 97 -4.42 1.53 0.85
CA PRO A 97 -3.37 0.87 0.07
C PRO A 97 -3.38 -0.66 0.14
N THR A 98 -4.19 -1.25 1.01
CA THR A 98 -4.25 -2.70 1.25
C THR A 98 -5.65 -3.29 1.05
N ALA A 99 -6.59 -2.52 0.47
CA ALA A 99 -8.00 -2.91 0.36
C ALA A 99 -8.25 -4.25 -0.37
N ALA A 100 -7.35 -4.64 -1.29
CA ALA A 100 -7.45 -5.88 -2.06
C ALA A 100 -6.52 -7.01 -1.57
N LEU A 101 -5.86 -6.82 -0.43
CA LEU A 101 -4.92 -7.78 0.14
C LEU A 101 -5.56 -8.56 1.30
N ASP A 102 -5.12 -9.81 1.45
CA ASP A 102 -5.41 -10.59 2.64
C ASP A 102 -4.63 -10.04 3.86
N PRO A 103 -5.00 -10.39 5.11
CA PRO A 103 -4.38 -9.83 6.31
C PRO A 103 -2.87 -10.06 6.43
N ILE A 104 -2.35 -11.17 5.88
CA ILE A 104 -0.91 -11.49 5.92
C ILE A 104 -0.17 -10.56 4.94
N ALA A 105 -0.65 -10.48 3.71
CA ALA A 105 -0.09 -9.58 2.70
C ALA A 105 -0.21 -8.12 3.10
N GLU A 106 -1.30 -7.73 3.77
CA GLU A 106 -1.49 -6.40 4.34
C GLU A 106 -0.39 -6.06 5.36
N SER A 107 -0.14 -6.94 6.34
CA SER A 107 0.90 -6.74 7.35
C SER A 107 2.27 -6.57 6.71
N GLN A 108 2.58 -7.38 5.69
CA GLN A 108 3.85 -7.29 4.95
C GLN A 108 4.02 -5.94 4.25
N VAL A 109 2.94 -5.41 3.65
CA VAL A 109 2.96 -4.11 2.98
C VAL A 109 3.20 -2.98 3.98
N TYR A 110 2.54 -2.98 5.12
CA TYR A 110 2.76 -1.96 6.16
C TYR A 110 4.17 -2.04 6.76
N GLU A 111 4.67 -3.25 7.07
CA GLU A 111 6.05 -3.42 7.51
C GLU A 111 7.07 -2.93 6.48
N MET A 112 6.82 -3.20 5.21
CA MET A 112 7.66 -2.72 4.12
C MET A 112 7.68 -1.19 4.07
N PHE A 113 6.51 -0.54 4.13
CA PHE A 113 6.44 0.92 4.17
C PHE A 113 7.16 1.50 5.39
N HIS A 114 7.02 0.88 6.55
CA HIS A 114 7.75 1.30 7.74
C HIS A 114 9.27 1.19 7.57
N LYS A 115 9.77 0.11 6.95
CA LYS A 115 11.21 -0.09 6.71
C LYS A 115 11.80 0.82 5.62
N VAL A 116 11.04 1.11 4.57
CA VAL A 116 11.55 1.86 3.40
C VAL A 116 11.43 3.36 3.59
N ASN A 117 10.45 3.82 4.34
CA ASN A 117 10.04 5.23 4.37
C ASN A 117 10.69 6.09 5.47
N HIS A 118 11.82 5.69 6.07
CA HIS A 118 12.51 6.52 7.07
C HIS A 118 12.92 7.93 6.60
N HIS A 119 12.80 8.21 5.28
CA HIS A 119 13.18 9.50 4.68
C HIS A 119 12.01 10.20 3.97
N CYS A 120 10.80 9.65 4.04
CA CYS A 120 9.61 10.17 3.36
C CYS A 120 8.50 10.45 4.37
N PHE A 121 7.78 11.54 4.17
CA PHE A 121 6.54 11.80 4.89
C PHE A 121 5.42 10.96 4.26
N THR A 122 4.76 10.11 5.04
CA THR A 122 3.71 9.21 4.52
C THR A 122 2.39 9.45 5.23
N ILE A 123 1.35 9.67 4.46
CA ILE A 123 -0.03 9.81 4.94
C ILE A 123 -0.79 8.55 4.52
N TYR A 124 -1.32 7.83 5.49
CA TYR A 124 -2.27 6.73 5.27
C TYR A 124 -3.69 7.22 5.50
N ILE A 125 -4.54 7.08 4.50
CA ILE A 125 -5.99 7.25 4.65
C ILE A 125 -6.54 5.83 4.69
N THR A 126 -7.07 5.41 5.84
CA THR A 126 -7.53 4.04 6.01
C THR A 126 -8.53 3.91 7.14
N HIS A 127 -9.43 2.96 7.01
CA HIS A 127 -10.26 2.46 8.10
C HIS A 127 -9.66 1.22 8.77
N ARG A 128 -8.49 0.74 8.32
CA ARG A 128 -7.80 -0.44 8.85
C ARG A 128 -6.82 -0.04 9.95
N LEU A 129 -7.08 -0.51 11.15
CA LEU A 129 -6.34 -0.07 12.34
C LEU A 129 -4.92 -0.64 12.44
N GLY A 130 -4.56 -1.63 11.60
CA GLY A 130 -3.18 -2.12 11.49
C GLY A 130 -2.20 -1.02 11.07
N ALA A 131 -2.59 -0.18 10.09
CA ALA A 131 -1.81 0.97 9.66
C ALA A 131 -1.70 2.05 10.74
N ALA A 132 -2.79 2.29 11.47
CA ALA A 132 -2.80 3.29 12.54
C ALA A 132 -1.78 2.95 13.63
N LYS A 133 -1.63 1.66 13.98
CA LYS A 133 -0.71 1.23 15.05
C LYS A 133 0.77 1.49 14.75
N ILE A 134 1.15 1.54 13.48
CA ILE A 134 2.55 1.78 13.06
C ILE A 134 2.83 3.23 12.68
N SER A 135 1.82 4.09 12.73
CA SER A 135 1.96 5.52 12.41
C SER A 135 2.47 6.30 13.64
N ASP A 136 3.30 7.30 13.40
CA ASP A 136 3.83 8.18 14.44
C ASP A 136 2.71 9.04 15.05
N GLU A 137 1.77 9.49 14.19
CA GLU A 137 0.63 10.33 14.57
C GLU A 137 -0.64 9.89 13.84
N ILE A 138 -1.74 9.88 14.55
CA ILE A 138 -3.06 9.48 14.07
C ILE A 138 -3.99 10.69 14.18
N LEU A 139 -4.69 10.98 13.07
CA LEU A 139 -5.75 11.97 13.02
C LEU A 139 -7.08 11.24 12.86
N VAL A 140 -7.93 11.27 13.86
CA VAL A 140 -9.29 10.71 13.80
C VAL A 140 -10.24 11.76 13.28
N VAL A 141 -10.81 11.49 12.10
CA VAL A 141 -11.77 12.41 11.46
C VAL A 141 -13.18 11.92 11.72
N HIS A 142 -14.03 12.80 12.26
CA HIS A 142 -15.45 12.54 12.49
C HIS A 142 -16.26 13.79 12.16
N ASP A 143 -17.36 13.63 11.43
CA ASP A 143 -18.21 14.72 10.97
C ASP A 143 -17.45 15.89 10.30
N GLY A 144 -16.45 15.54 9.47
CA GLY A 144 -15.66 16.52 8.72
C GLY A 144 -14.68 17.34 9.56
N LYS A 145 -14.42 16.93 10.80
CA LYS A 145 -13.49 17.59 11.72
C LYS A 145 -12.50 16.59 12.31
N ILE A 146 -11.33 17.05 12.71
CA ILE A 146 -10.40 16.24 13.51
C ILE A 146 -10.99 16.19 14.93
N ALA A 147 -11.44 14.98 15.30
CA ALA A 147 -12.01 14.72 16.62
C ALA A 147 -10.95 14.40 17.67
N GLU A 148 -9.95 13.61 17.27
CA GLU A 148 -8.84 13.20 18.14
C GLU A 148 -7.53 13.21 17.33
N CYS A 149 -6.41 13.46 18.02
CA CYS A 149 -5.07 13.47 17.44
C CYS A 149 -4.06 12.99 18.47
N GLY A 150 -3.13 12.12 18.05
CA GLY A 150 -2.06 11.60 18.92
C GLY A 150 -1.50 10.26 18.46
N SER A 151 -0.58 9.70 19.24
CA SER A 151 -0.08 8.34 19.00
C SER A 151 -1.12 7.27 19.36
N HIS A 152 -0.89 6.04 18.89
CA HIS A 152 -1.74 4.89 19.26
C HIS A 152 -1.93 4.78 20.77
N GLU A 153 -0.85 4.86 21.54
CA GLU A 153 -0.90 4.73 23.00
C GLU A 153 -1.68 5.87 23.66
N GLN A 154 -1.47 7.08 23.18
CA GLN A 154 -2.19 8.26 23.69
C GLN A 154 -3.69 8.11 23.46
N LEU A 155 -4.09 7.79 22.23
CA LEU A 155 -5.51 7.66 21.87
C LEU A 155 -6.19 6.45 22.55
N MET A 156 -5.47 5.34 22.73
CA MET A 156 -5.98 4.18 23.49
C MET A 156 -6.16 4.48 24.98
N SER A 157 -5.49 5.49 25.54
CA SER A 157 -5.64 5.90 26.94
C SER A 157 -6.88 6.75 27.20
N ILE A 158 -7.51 7.28 26.17
CA ILE A 158 -8.72 8.10 26.28
C ILE A 158 -9.93 7.18 26.50
N ARG A 159 -10.43 7.09 27.73
CA ARG A 159 -11.59 6.24 28.05
C ARG A 159 -12.84 6.70 27.29
N GLY A 160 -13.40 5.79 26.48
CA GLY A 160 -14.56 6.09 25.64
C GLY A 160 -14.25 7.00 24.46
N GLY A 161 -12.96 7.17 24.14
CA GLY A 161 -12.48 7.86 22.95
C GLY A 161 -12.98 7.20 21.68
N LEU A 162 -13.11 7.98 20.62
CA LEU A 162 -13.59 7.51 19.34
C LEU A 162 -12.60 6.49 18.74
N TYR A 163 -11.30 6.80 18.78
CA TYR A 163 -10.26 5.87 18.33
C TYR A 163 -10.28 4.56 19.11
N GLN A 164 -10.31 4.62 20.44
CA GLN A 164 -10.36 3.42 21.27
C GLN A 164 -11.57 2.56 20.92
N THR A 165 -12.75 3.17 20.79
CA THR A 165 -13.99 2.47 20.45
C THR A 165 -13.87 1.77 19.08
N MET A 166 -13.39 2.46 18.06
CA MET A 166 -13.17 1.91 16.71
C MET A 166 -12.18 0.75 16.75
N PHE A 167 -11.06 0.92 17.49
CA PHE A 167 -10.01 -0.08 17.60
C PHE A 167 -10.52 -1.38 18.27
N GLU A 168 -11.23 -1.26 19.38
CA GLU A 168 -11.78 -2.41 20.11
C GLU A 168 -12.85 -3.14 19.30
N GLN A 169 -13.70 -2.42 18.58
CA GLN A 169 -14.69 -3.01 17.68
C GLN A 169 -14.01 -3.80 16.56
N GLN A 170 -13.02 -3.23 15.89
CA GLN A 170 -12.34 -3.90 14.79
C GLN A 170 -11.55 -5.12 15.28
N ARG A 171 -10.86 -5.01 16.42
CA ARG A 171 -10.16 -6.13 17.05
C ARG A 171 -11.10 -7.29 17.37
N SER A 172 -12.28 -7.02 17.91
CA SER A 172 -13.27 -8.05 18.25
C SER A 172 -13.78 -8.81 17.02
N TRP A 173 -13.81 -8.19 15.85
CA TRP A 173 -14.15 -8.84 14.58
C TRP A 173 -13.07 -9.84 14.18
N TYR A 174 -11.79 -9.45 14.19
CA TYR A 174 -10.68 -10.34 13.83
C TYR A 174 -10.56 -11.53 14.77
N GLU A 175 -10.82 -11.35 16.06
CA GLU A 175 -10.77 -12.43 17.06
C GLU A 175 -11.93 -13.44 16.83
N ARG A 176 -13.11 -13.02 16.40
CA ARG A 176 -14.24 -13.90 16.10
C ARG A 176 -14.03 -14.71 14.81
N ASP A 177 -13.53 -14.09 13.76
CA ASP A 177 -13.27 -14.76 12.48
C ASP A 177 -12.19 -15.82 12.61
N SER A 178 -11.15 -15.59 13.42
CA SER A 178 -10.11 -16.60 13.68
C SER A 178 -10.64 -17.83 14.40
N VAL A 179 -11.67 -17.71 15.24
CA VAL A 179 -12.28 -18.84 15.94
C VAL A 179 -13.22 -19.66 15.04
N MET A 180 -13.80 -19.04 13.98
CA MET A 180 -14.69 -19.76 13.05
C MET A 180 -13.94 -20.54 11.97
N GLN A 181 -12.69 -20.22 11.66
CA GLN A 181 -11.90 -20.95 10.66
C GLN A 181 -11.29 -22.27 11.18
N TYR A 182 -11.38 -22.57 12.48
CA TYR A 182 -10.86 -23.80 13.09
C TYR A 182 -11.97 -24.75 13.59
N LYS A 183 -13.20 -24.60 13.09
CA LYS A 183 -14.31 -25.56 13.27
C LYS A 183 -14.76 -26.08 11.91
#